data_8ce5444da04bad73b65eeb1b1026b00a
#
_entry.id   8ce5444da04bad73b65eeb1b1026b00a
#
_cell.length_a   1.000
_cell.length_b   1.000
_cell.length_c   1.000
_cell.angle_alpha   90.00
_cell.angle_beta   90.00
_cell.angle_gamma   90.00
#
_symmetry.space_group_name_H-M   'P 1'
#
loop_
_entity.id
_entity.type
_entity.pdbx_description
1 polymer ?
#
loop_
_entity_poly.entity_id
_entity_poly.type
_entity_poly.pdbx_seq_one_letter_code
_entity_poly.pdbx_strand_id
1 'polypeptide(L)'
;MSVVALAGSPSSPSRSTVLLRHVLGRLDDDVARTEIALRDLPPAALVRAQFDDPAIRRAIDQVAAARVVVIATPIYKASFSGLLKSFLDLLPQDALRGKTVFALGTGGSAAHLLALDYALKPVLAALGARHILDAVYAVDAQFTPHATQGHVAHDDVVRRIERALAEAPVALRAPAPAAVRPVALAA
;
A
#
# COMPACT_ATOMS: atom_id res chain seq x y z
N MET A 1 -9.63 7.48 -13.02
CA MET A 1 -9.69 6.78 -11.73
C MET A 1 -8.50 7.20 -10.90
N SER A 2 -8.58 7.21 -9.53
CA SER A 2 -7.48 7.69 -8.69
C SER A 2 -7.12 6.66 -7.62
N VAL A 3 -5.81 6.52 -7.39
CA VAL A 3 -5.22 5.65 -6.37
C VAL A 3 -4.43 6.51 -5.39
N VAL A 4 -4.65 6.32 -4.10
CA VAL A 4 -3.79 6.86 -3.05
C VAL A 4 -3.00 5.73 -2.39
N ALA A 5 -1.72 5.97 -2.17
CA ALA A 5 -0.81 5.02 -1.55
C ALA A 5 -0.26 5.58 -0.24
N LEU A 6 -0.54 4.90 0.88
CA LEU A 6 -0.12 5.30 2.22
C LEU A 6 1.15 4.54 2.62
N ALA A 7 2.29 5.23 2.65
CA ALA A 7 3.55 4.69 3.11
C ALA A 7 3.67 4.85 4.64
N GLY A 8 3.29 3.80 5.38
CA GLY A 8 3.21 3.77 6.84
C GLY A 8 4.54 3.50 7.55
N SER A 9 5.68 3.52 6.86
CA SER A 9 6.98 3.31 7.48
C SER A 9 7.58 4.61 8.01
N PRO A 10 8.11 4.64 9.24
CA PRO A 10 8.89 5.77 9.75
C PRO A 10 10.30 5.84 9.14
N SER A 11 10.79 4.75 8.55
CA SER A 11 12.16 4.65 8.03
C SER A 11 12.25 4.99 6.55
N SER A 12 13.43 5.48 6.12
CA SER A 12 13.83 5.63 4.73
C SER A 12 15.31 5.23 4.61
N PRO A 13 15.67 4.29 3.74
CA PRO A 13 14.79 3.47 2.87
C PRO A 13 13.90 2.50 3.65
N SER A 14 12.81 2.02 3.01
CA SER A 14 11.85 1.13 3.66
C SER A 14 11.39 0.02 2.72
N ARG A 15 11.45 -1.23 3.18
CA ARG A 15 11.00 -2.41 2.43
C ARG A 15 9.50 -2.34 2.12
N SER A 16 8.67 -1.91 3.07
CA SER A 16 7.23 -1.77 2.83
C SER A 16 6.94 -0.70 1.76
N THR A 17 7.68 0.40 1.72
CA THR A 17 7.55 1.42 0.68
C THR A 17 7.98 0.88 -0.70
N VAL A 18 8.95 -0.04 -0.75
CA VAL A 18 9.32 -0.72 -2.02
C VAL A 18 8.15 -1.52 -2.57
N LEU A 19 7.43 -2.28 -1.74
CA LEU A 19 6.24 -3.03 -2.17
C LEU A 19 5.14 -2.08 -2.66
N LEU A 20 4.92 -0.99 -1.94
CA LEU A 20 3.93 0.03 -2.34
C LEU A 20 4.25 0.63 -3.71
N ARG A 21 5.49 1.01 -3.93
CA ARG A 21 5.94 1.58 -5.21
C ARG A 21 5.91 0.56 -6.34
N HIS A 22 6.15 -0.72 -6.04
CA HIS A 22 5.95 -1.79 -7.01
C HIS A 22 4.49 -1.82 -7.49
N VAL A 23 3.51 -1.77 -6.58
CA VAL A 23 2.09 -1.70 -6.94
C VAL A 23 1.79 -0.47 -7.78
N LEU A 24 2.27 0.71 -7.39
CA LEU A 24 2.05 1.95 -8.15
C LEU A 24 2.66 1.90 -9.55
N GLY A 25 3.80 1.23 -9.71
CA GLY A 25 4.47 1.05 -11.00
C GLY A 25 3.76 0.06 -11.93
N ARG A 26 2.77 -0.69 -11.43
CA ARG A 26 1.94 -1.63 -12.22
C ARG A 26 0.64 -1.02 -12.74
N LEU A 27 0.32 0.19 -12.30
CA LEU A 27 -0.88 0.89 -12.75
C LEU A 27 -0.67 1.47 -14.15
N ASP A 28 -1.74 1.52 -14.93
CA ASP A 28 -1.73 2.19 -16.24
C ASP A 28 -1.39 3.68 -16.09
N ASP A 29 -0.81 4.27 -17.12
CA ASP A 29 -0.34 5.66 -17.09
C ASP A 29 -1.47 6.69 -16.94
N ASP A 30 -2.69 6.35 -17.36
CA ASP A 30 -3.89 7.18 -17.21
C ASP A 30 -4.51 7.15 -15.80
N VAL A 31 -4.02 6.28 -14.91
CA VAL A 31 -4.45 6.21 -13.52
C VAL A 31 -3.74 7.27 -12.70
N ALA A 32 -4.48 8.26 -12.20
CA ALA A 32 -3.97 9.24 -11.25
C ALA A 32 -3.52 8.54 -9.96
N ARG A 33 -2.24 8.75 -9.58
CA ARG A 33 -1.64 8.11 -8.41
C ARG A 33 -0.97 9.15 -7.50
N THR A 34 -1.19 9.00 -6.20
CA THR A 34 -0.59 9.86 -5.18
C THR A 34 0.02 8.98 -4.09
N GLU A 35 1.31 9.17 -3.80
CA GLU A 35 1.99 8.57 -2.64
C GLU A 35 1.99 9.58 -1.49
N ILE A 36 1.50 9.17 -0.31
CA ILE A 36 1.58 9.93 0.93
C ILE A 36 2.56 9.20 1.85
N ALA A 37 3.75 9.74 2.01
CA ALA A 37 4.70 9.26 3.00
C ALA A 37 4.32 9.82 4.37
N LEU A 38 3.68 9.00 5.20
CA LEU A 38 3.13 9.46 6.49
C LEU A 38 4.19 10.03 7.43
N ARG A 39 5.45 9.61 7.30
CA ARG A 39 6.58 10.16 8.08
C ARG A 39 6.90 11.63 7.75
N ASP A 40 6.45 12.12 6.59
CA ASP A 40 6.69 13.49 6.16
C ASP A 40 5.55 14.44 6.60
N LEU A 41 4.48 13.89 7.21
CA LEU A 41 3.43 14.67 7.85
C LEU A 41 3.92 15.22 9.20
N PRO A 42 3.38 16.37 9.67
CA PRO A 42 3.79 16.96 10.95
C PRO A 42 3.59 16.00 12.13
N PRO A 43 4.66 15.55 12.81
CA PRO A 43 4.54 14.53 13.87
C PRO A 43 3.64 14.98 15.03
N ALA A 44 3.70 16.27 15.39
CA ALA A 44 2.85 16.82 16.45
C ALA A 44 1.37 16.75 16.08
N ALA A 45 1.03 17.02 14.83
CA ALA A 45 -0.35 16.97 14.34
C ALA A 45 -0.88 15.51 14.34
N LEU A 46 -0.06 14.56 13.92
CA LEU A 46 -0.41 13.12 13.95
C LEU A 46 -0.66 12.65 15.39
N VAL A 47 0.25 12.94 16.33
CA VAL A 47 0.17 12.42 17.71
C VAL A 47 -0.90 13.12 18.53
N ARG A 48 -1.14 14.42 18.30
CA ARG A 48 -2.11 15.22 19.04
C ARG A 48 -3.49 15.30 18.36
N ALA A 49 -3.70 14.52 17.32
CA ALA A 49 -4.95 14.50 16.53
C ALA A 49 -5.41 15.90 16.09
N GLN A 50 -4.48 16.68 15.52
CA GLN A 50 -4.76 18.02 15.02
C GLN A 50 -5.39 17.94 13.63
N PHE A 51 -6.69 17.76 13.56
CA PHE A 51 -7.47 17.63 12.33
C PHE A 51 -7.40 18.87 11.43
N ASP A 52 -7.15 20.04 12.03
CA ASP A 52 -7.10 21.31 11.31
C ASP A 52 -5.75 21.64 10.67
N ASP A 53 -4.72 20.84 10.95
CA ASP A 53 -3.42 21.02 10.32
C ASP A 53 -3.54 20.91 8.79
N PRO A 54 -3.03 21.88 8.01
CA PRO A 54 -3.22 21.91 6.55
C PRO A 54 -2.61 20.71 5.82
N ALA A 55 -1.53 20.10 6.35
CA ALA A 55 -0.93 18.92 5.75
C ALA A 55 -1.77 17.67 6.01
N ILE A 56 -2.33 17.56 7.23
CA ILE A 56 -3.25 16.48 7.60
C ILE A 56 -4.53 16.57 6.77
N ARG A 57 -5.15 17.75 6.66
CA ARG A 57 -6.36 17.96 5.84
C ARG A 57 -6.13 17.55 4.39
N ARG A 58 -5.04 18.02 3.77
CA ARG A 58 -4.72 17.62 2.40
C ARG A 58 -4.57 16.11 2.24
N ALA A 59 -3.93 15.43 3.21
CA ALA A 59 -3.79 13.98 3.16
C ALA A 59 -5.15 13.27 3.29
N ILE A 60 -6.04 13.73 4.18
CA ILE A 60 -7.41 13.23 4.32
C ILE A 60 -8.21 13.45 3.02
N ASP A 61 -8.13 14.63 2.42
CA ASP A 61 -8.82 14.96 1.17
C ASP A 61 -8.35 14.05 0.01
N GLN A 62 -7.04 13.74 -0.05
CA GLN A 62 -6.50 12.80 -1.03
C GLN A 62 -7.04 11.38 -0.83
N VAL A 63 -7.16 10.92 0.41
CA VAL A 63 -7.82 9.63 0.72
C VAL A 63 -9.29 9.68 0.31
N ALA A 64 -9.99 10.76 0.63
CA ALA A 64 -11.42 10.92 0.31
C ALA A 64 -11.67 10.85 -1.22
N ALA A 65 -10.83 11.52 -2.02
CA ALA A 65 -10.94 11.57 -3.47
C ALA A 65 -10.56 10.24 -4.18
N ALA A 66 -9.83 9.35 -3.51
CA ALA A 66 -9.35 8.12 -4.11
C ALA A 66 -10.45 7.05 -4.19
N ARG A 67 -10.41 6.23 -5.26
CA ARG A 67 -11.24 5.02 -5.40
C ARG A 67 -10.54 3.78 -4.84
N VAL A 68 -9.23 3.81 -4.81
CA VAL A 68 -8.40 2.73 -4.29
C VAL A 68 -7.40 3.28 -3.30
N VAL A 69 -7.21 2.55 -2.21
CA VAL A 69 -6.24 2.88 -1.17
C VAL A 69 -5.25 1.72 -1.03
N VAL A 70 -3.99 1.95 -1.38
CA VAL A 70 -2.90 0.99 -1.14
C VAL A 70 -2.19 1.38 0.14
N ILE A 71 -2.05 0.45 1.07
CA ILE A 71 -1.44 0.70 2.38
C ILE A 71 -0.23 -0.20 2.53
N ALA A 72 0.94 0.37 2.82
CA ALA A 72 2.13 -0.41 3.13
C ALA A 72 2.70 -0.04 4.50
N THR A 73 2.99 -1.04 5.32
CA THR A 73 3.44 -0.85 6.71
C THR A 73 4.48 -1.88 7.12
N PRO A 74 5.51 -1.50 7.90
CA PRO A 74 6.29 -2.48 8.64
C PRO A 74 5.45 -3.03 9.80
N ILE A 75 5.72 -4.30 10.16
CA ILE A 75 5.11 -4.92 11.35
C ILE A 75 6.09 -4.81 12.51
N TYR A 76 5.67 -4.11 13.55
CA TYR A 76 6.38 -3.94 14.80
C TYR A 76 5.55 -4.51 15.95
N LYS A 77 6.17 -5.37 16.78
CA LYS A 77 5.48 -5.95 17.94
C LYS A 77 4.12 -6.58 17.57
N ALA A 78 4.12 -7.40 16.52
CA ALA A 78 2.95 -8.13 16.00
C ALA A 78 1.80 -7.24 15.49
N SER A 79 2.04 -5.96 15.18
CA SER A 79 1.04 -5.04 14.63
C SER A 79 1.64 -4.12 13.57
N PHE A 80 0.79 -3.46 12.81
CA PHE A 80 1.20 -2.39 11.90
C PHE A 80 1.79 -1.20 12.66
N SER A 81 2.54 -0.32 11.98
CA SER A 81 3.26 0.78 12.62
C SER A 81 2.34 1.75 13.35
N GLY A 82 2.78 2.27 14.49
CA GLY A 82 2.07 3.33 15.22
C GLY A 82 1.89 4.60 14.37
N LEU A 83 2.84 4.89 13.46
CA LEU A 83 2.73 5.98 12.51
C LEU A 83 1.49 5.84 11.61
N LEU A 84 1.27 4.63 11.05
CA LEU A 84 0.08 4.35 10.26
C LEU A 84 -1.18 4.50 11.12
N LYS A 85 -1.16 3.96 12.35
CA LYS A 85 -2.32 4.07 13.26
C LYS A 85 -2.67 5.52 13.56
N SER A 86 -1.67 6.36 13.87
CA SER A 86 -1.90 7.77 14.14
C SER A 86 -2.57 8.51 12.97
N PHE A 87 -2.25 8.15 11.73
CA PHE A 87 -2.93 8.73 10.58
C PHE A 87 -4.34 8.16 10.36
N LEU A 88 -4.51 6.82 10.51
CA LEU A 88 -5.83 6.19 10.36
C LEU A 88 -6.84 6.72 11.37
N ASP A 89 -6.40 7.11 12.58
CA ASP A 89 -7.24 7.68 13.63
C ASP A 89 -7.77 9.08 13.28
N LEU A 90 -7.13 9.77 12.33
CA LEU A 90 -7.55 11.08 11.84
C LEU A 90 -8.59 10.99 10.72
N LEU A 91 -8.77 9.81 10.12
CA LEU A 91 -9.72 9.64 9.03
C LEU A 91 -11.17 9.65 9.56
N PRO A 92 -12.13 10.22 8.79
CA PRO A 92 -13.55 10.05 9.09
C PRO A 92 -13.94 8.57 9.20
N GLN A 93 -14.94 8.27 10.02
CA GLN A 93 -15.36 6.90 10.35
C GLN A 93 -15.75 6.06 9.12
N ASP A 94 -16.14 6.69 8.02
CA ASP A 94 -16.52 6.02 6.77
C ASP A 94 -15.58 6.36 5.60
N ALA A 95 -14.36 6.80 5.90
CA ALA A 95 -13.37 7.26 4.91
C ALA A 95 -13.05 6.23 3.83
N LEU A 96 -13.21 4.93 4.13
CA LEU A 96 -12.92 3.84 3.21
C LEU A 96 -14.17 3.20 2.60
N ARG A 97 -15.35 3.76 2.86
CA ARG A 97 -16.62 3.26 2.29
C ARG A 97 -16.59 3.34 0.75
N GLY A 98 -16.94 2.22 0.10
CA GLY A 98 -16.99 2.12 -1.36
C GLY A 98 -15.62 2.14 -2.06
N LYS A 99 -14.52 2.07 -1.31
CA LYS A 99 -13.16 1.99 -1.85
C LYS A 99 -12.65 0.56 -1.82
N THR A 100 -11.78 0.23 -2.76
CA THR A 100 -10.96 -0.98 -2.72
C THR A 100 -9.70 -0.68 -1.90
N VAL A 101 -9.37 -1.56 -0.96
CA VAL A 101 -8.16 -1.43 -0.12
C VAL A 101 -7.22 -2.59 -0.38
N PHE A 102 -5.93 -2.30 -0.56
CA PHE A 102 -4.88 -3.30 -0.69
C PHE A 102 -3.81 -3.08 0.37
N ALA A 103 -3.62 -4.07 1.26
CA ALA A 103 -2.69 -3.98 2.37
C ALA A 103 -1.40 -4.78 2.11
N LEU A 104 -0.25 -4.14 2.33
CA LEU A 104 1.09 -4.69 2.19
C LEU A 104 1.82 -4.59 3.53
N GLY A 105 2.45 -5.67 3.96
CA GLY A 105 3.21 -5.68 5.21
C GLY A 105 4.62 -6.24 5.05
N THR A 106 5.56 -5.75 5.85
CA THR A 106 6.91 -6.32 5.94
C THR A 106 7.33 -6.49 7.39
N GLY A 107 8.12 -7.52 7.66
CA GLY A 107 8.66 -7.75 9.01
C GLY A 107 9.77 -8.78 9.03
N GLY A 108 10.46 -8.89 10.17
CA GLY A 108 11.62 -9.76 10.31
C GLY A 108 11.30 -11.26 10.37
N SER A 109 10.04 -11.65 10.61
CA SER A 109 9.66 -13.05 10.84
C SER A 109 8.33 -13.40 10.19
N ALA A 110 8.24 -14.60 9.63
CA ALA A 110 6.99 -15.17 9.12
C ALA A 110 5.92 -15.39 10.22
N ALA A 111 6.32 -15.45 11.49
CA ALA A 111 5.39 -15.57 12.61
C ALA A 111 4.38 -14.42 12.70
N HIS A 112 4.67 -13.29 12.08
CA HIS A 112 3.80 -12.11 12.08
C HIS A 112 2.94 -11.96 10.81
N LEU A 113 2.89 -12.97 9.94
CA LEU A 113 2.16 -12.87 8.67
C LEU A 113 0.67 -12.51 8.86
N LEU A 114 0.06 -13.00 9.93
CA LEU A 114 -1.35 -12.72 10.25
C LEU A 114 -1.60 -11.34 10.87
N ALA A 115 -0.56 -10.54 11.13
CA ALA A 115 -0.74 -9.20 11.71
C ALA A 115 -1.58 -8.26 10.83
N LEU A 116 -1.54 -8.45 9.50
CA LEU A 116 -2.39 -7.69 8.59
C LEU A 116 -3.86 -8.06 8.74
N ASP A 117 -4.16 -9.34 8.93
CA ASP A 117 -5.52 -9.85 9.05
C ASP A 117 -6.14 -9.53 10.42
N TYR A 118 -5.38 -9.73 11.50
CA TYR A 118 -5.91 -9.60 12.87
C TYR A 118 -5.70 -8.23 13.51
N ALA A 119 -4.78 -7.40 13.02
CA ALA A 119 -4.58 -6.07 13.55
C ALA A 119 -5.04 -4.96 12.58
N LEU A 120 -4.64 -5.02 11.29
CA LEU A 120 -4.95 -3.94 10.35
C LEU A 120 -6.36 -4.05 9.77
N LYS A 121 -6.77 -5.21 9.26
CA LYS A 121 -8.11 -5.37 8.64
C LYS A 121 -9.27 -4.94 9.54
N PRO A 122 -9.30 -5.23 10.87
CA PRO A 122 -10.35 -4.72 11.74
C PRO A 122 -10.45 -3.20 11.77
N VAL A 123 -9.30 -2.50 11.76
CA VAL A 123 -9.28 -1.02 11.71
C VAL A 123 -9.82 -0.51 10.38
N LEU A 124 -9.42 -1.14 9.27
CA LEU A 124 -9.95 -0.78 7.94
C LEU A 124 -11.45 -1.03 7.84
N ALA A 125 -11.94 -2.12 8.43
CA ALA A 125 -13.37 -2.43 8.49
C ALA A 125 -14.15 -1.39 9.32
N ALA A 126 -13.58 -0.91 10.43
CA ALA A 126 -14.14 0.17 11.25
C ALA A 126 -14.22 1.49 10.48
N LEU A 127 -13.27 1.76 9.57
CA LEU A 127 -13.28 2.90 8.65
C LEU A 127 -14.21 2.70 7.43
N GLY A 128 -15.04 1.65 7.41
CA GLY A 128 -16.04 1.41 6.38
C GLY A 128 -15.54 0.60 5.18
N ALA A 129 -14.30 0.10 5.16
CA ALA A 129 -13.81 -0.77 4.09
C ALA A 129 -14.63 -2.08 4.05
N ARG A 130 -15.15 -2.43 2.87
CA ARG A 130 -15.88 -3.69 2.62
C ARG A 130 -15.24 -4.53 1.52
N HIS A 131 -14.38 -3.90 0.72
CA HIS A 131 -13.63 -4.57 -0.33
C HIS A 131 -12.13 -4.44 -0.04
N ILE A 132 -11.59 -5.44 0.65
CA ILE A 132 -10.18 -5.52 1.02
C ILE A 132 -9.59 -6.72 0.27
N LEU A 133 -8.61 -6.47 -0.58
CA LEU A 133 -7.89 -7.51 -1.32
C LEU A 133 -7.06 -8.38 -0.38
N ASP A 134 -6.66 -9.56 -0.84
CA ASP A 134 -5.76 -10.43 -0.12
C ASP A 134 -4.44 -9.70 0.18
N ALA A 135 -4.13 -9.61 1.47
CA ALA A 135 -2.95 -8.89 1.92
C ALA A 135 -1.66 -9.63 1.56
N VAL A 136 -0.61 -8.90 1.21
CA VAL A 136 0.71 -9.48 0.95
C VAL A 136 1.66 -9.11 2.08
N TYR A 137 2.18 -10.13 2.75
CA TYR A 137 3.22 -9.98 3.76
C TYR A 137 4.55 -10.53 3.26
N ALA A 138 5.64 -9.78 3.44
CA ALA A 138 6.99 -10.21 3.07
C ALA A 138 7.95 -10.12 4.26
N VAL A 139 8.82 -11.12 4.41
CA VAL A 139 9.87 -11.12 5.44
C VAL A 139 11.13 -10.42 4.94
N ASP A 140 11.93 -9.92 5.86
CA ASP A 140 13.17 -9.19 5.56
C ASP A 140 14.12 -9.98 4.63
N ALA A 141 14.18 -11.30 4.79
CA ALA A 141 15.00 -12.19 3.95
C ALA A 141 14.53 -12.25 2.47
N GLN A 142 13.33 -11.76 2.15
CA GLN A 142 12.80 -11.69 0.79
C GLN A 142 13.12 -10.36 0.09
N PHE A 143 14.12 -9.65 0.58
CA PHE A 143 14.62 -8.41 -0.02
C PHE A 143 16.13 -8.45 -0.17
N THR A 144 16.63 -7.98 -1.31
CA THR A 144 18.03 -7.75 -1.56
C THR A 144 18.34 -6.26 -1.47
N PRO A 145 19.45 -5.84 -0.82
CA PRO A 145 19.89 -4.46 -0.85
C PRO A 145 20.13 -3.97 -2.28
N HIS A 146 19.75 -2.73 -2.57
CA HIS A 146 19.93 -2.12 -3.89
C HIS A 146 20.44 -0.68 -3.76
N ALA A 147 21.43 -0.31 -4.55
CA ALA A 147 22.18 0.94 -4.40
C ALA A 147 21.32 2.21 -4.47
N THR A 148 20.32 2.25 -5.36
CA THR A 148 19.47 3.43 -5.59
C THR A 148 18.09 3.31 -4.97
N GLN A 149 17.53 2.10 -4.88
CA GLN A 149 16.16 1.88 -4.35
C GLN A 149 16.15 1.47 -2.87
N GLY A 150 17.32 1.31 -2.26
CA GLY A 150 17.50 0.77 -0.92
C GLY A 150 17.29 -0.73 -0.85
N HIS A 151 16.22 -1.26 -1.45
CA HIS A 151 15.90 -2.68 -1.50
C HIS A 151 15.17 -3.06 -2.79
N VAL A 152 15.25 -4.34 -3.16
CA VAL A 152 14.44 -4.97 -4.21
C VAL A 152 13.79 -6.21 -3.62
N ALA A 153 12.50 -6.39 -3.84
CA ALA A 153 11.76 -7.57 -3.42
C ALA A 153 12.06 -8.76 -4.34
N HIS A 154 12.11 -9.97 -3.78
CA HIS A 154 12.29 -11.19 -4.56
C HIS A 154 11.04 -11.51 -5.39
N ASP A 155 11.22 -12.29 -6.46
CA ASP A 155 10.17 -12.64 -7.43
C ASP A 155 8.95 -13.34 -6.81
N ASP A 156 9.14 -14.10 -5.74
CA ASP A 156 8.01 -14.76 -5.04
C ASP A 156 7.07 -13.75 -4.38
N VAL A 157 7.62 -12.64 -3.85
CA VAL A 157 6.83 -11.54 -3.29
C VAL A 157 6.11 -10.81 -4.42
N VAL A 158 6.83 -10.52 -5.51
CA VAL A 158 6.27 -9.88 -6.71
C VAL A 158 5.09 -10.69 -7.25
N ARG A 159 5.26 -12.00 -7.45
CA ARG A 159 4.17 -12.87 -7.92
C ARG A 159 2.94 -12.88 -7.00
N ARG A 160 3.11 -12.75 -5.68
CA ARG A 160 1.97 -12.65 -4.75
C ARG A 160 1.22 -11.33 -4.91
N ILE A 161 1.95 -10.23 -5.10
CA ILE A 161 1.35 -8.92 -5.40
C ILE A 161 0.58 -8.99 -6.72
N GLU A 162 1.18 -9.52 -7.79
CA GLU A 162 0.53 -9.64 -9.11
C GLU A 162 -0.76 -10.49 -9.04
N ARG A 163 -0.74 -11.58 -8.27
CA ARG A 163 -1.95 -12.42 -8.04
C ARG A 163 -3.05 -11.62 -7.36
N ALA A 164 -2.73 -10.91 -6.27
CA ALA A 164 -3.72 -10.09 -5.57
C ALA A 164 -4.28 -8.97 -6.46
N LEU A 165 -3.44 -8.36 -7.31
CA LEU A 165 -3.87 -7.35 -8.28
C LEU A 165 -4.75 -7.93 -9.39
N ALA A 166 -4.51 -9.19 -9.81
CA ALA A 166 -5.33 -9.84 -10.84
C ALA A 166 -6.79 -10.07 -10.38
N GLU A 167 -7.00 -10.20 -9.07
CA GLU A 167 -8.33 -10.32 -8.45
C GLU A 167 -8.99 -8.96 -8.19
N ALA A 168 -8.22 -7.89 -8.34
CA ALA A 168 -8.72 -6.53 -8.13
C ALA A 168 -9.70 -6.11 -9.24
N PRO A 169 -10.56 -5.11 -8.97
CA PRO A 169 -11.33 -4.44 -10.01
C PRO A 169 -10.42 -4.03 -11.18
N VAL A 170 -10.93 -4.07 -12.42
CA VAL A 170 -10.19 -3.86 -13.68
C VAL A 170 -9.19 -2.69 -13.61
N ALA A 171 -9.50 -1.71 -12.82
CA ALA A 171 -8.72 -0.50 -12.64
C ALA A 171 -7.36 -0.65 -11.91
N LEU A 172 -7.12 -1.77 -11.23
CA LEU A 172 -5.83 -2.11 -10.61
C LEU A 172 -5.07 -3.20 -11.39
N ARG A 173 -5.70 -3.73 -12.44
CA ARG A 173 -5.05 -4.75 -13.25
C ARG A 173 -3.99 -4.10 -14.12
N ALA A 174 -2.77 -4.64 -14.06
CA ALA A 174 -1.76 -4.31 -15.04
C ALA A 174 -2.28 -4.61 -16.46
N PRO A 175 -1.90 -3.82 -17.47
CA PRO A 175 -2.17 -4.19 -18.85
C PRO A 175 -1.64 -5.61 -19.08
N ALA A 176 -2.46 -6.45 -19.74
CA ALA A 176 -1.97 -7.77 -20.13
C ALA A 176 -0.69 -7.57 -20.92
N PRO A 177 0.39 -8.34 -20.68
CA PRO A 177 1.60 -8.23 -21.48
C PRO A 177 1.18 -8.33 -22.96
N ALA A 178 1.59 -7.34 -23.76
CA ALA A 178 1.27 -7.31 -25.19
C ALA A 178 1.64 -8.68 -25.77
N ALA A 179 0.64 -9.40 -26.30
CA ALA A 179 0.87 -10.70 -26.89
C ALA A 179 1.94 -10.51 -27.96
N VAL A 180 3.11 -11.12 -27.76
CA VAL A 180 4.17 -11.16 -28.76
C VAL A 180 3.56 -11.90 -29.95
N ARG A 181 3.15 -11.15 -30.98
CA ARG A 181 2.72 -11.74 -32.24
C ARG A 181 3.92 -12.52 -32.80
N PRO A 182 3.81 -13.82 -33.02
CA PRO A 182 4.88 -14.54 -33.65
C PRO A 182 5.14 -13.88 -35.03
N VAL A 183 6.37 -13.48 -35.25
CA VAL A 183 6.81 -13.03 -36.58
C VAL A 183 6.68 -14.24 -37.48
N ALA A 184 5.74 -14.20 -38.43
CA ALA A 184 5.66 -15.21 -39.48
C ALA A 184 6.95 -15.14 -40.27
N LEU A 185 7.79 -16.17 -40.16
CA LEU A 185 8.92 -16.36 -41.06
C LEU A 185 8.31 -16.61 -42.45
N ALA A 186 8.46 -15.63 -43.33
CA ALA A 186 8.17 -15.83 -44.74
C ALA A 186 9.10 -16.92 -45.28
N ALA A 187 8.51 -17.95 -45.88
CA ALA A 187 9.21 -19.01 -46.62
C ALA A 187 9.70 -18.48 -47.96
#